data_7dcd7d4c7fffcde953a97a638e09b2ab
#
_entry.id   7dcd7d4c7fffcde953a97a638e09b2ab
#
_cell.length_a   1.000
_cell.length_b   1.000
_cell.length_c   1.000
_cell.angle_alpha   90.00
_cell.angle_beta   90.00
_cell.angle_gamma   90.00
#
_symmetry.space_group_name_H-M   'P 1'
#
loop_
_entity.id
_entity.type
_entity.pdbx_description
1 polymer ?
#
loop_
_entity_poly.entity_id
_entity_poly.type
_entity_poly.pdbx_seq_one_letter_code
_entity_poly.pdbx_strand_id
1 'polypeptide(L)'
;MRLGYDRNDFDGGLLVGLNTTKYKTLDALTKAKIATDEKYFAKTGRNWSFNTDGKSTAYHELGHCFADVRGLPKDWESLSAKWAEESKCDVLLKPDEAFAEAWAAFHLGDERLPKYISDAIISVIGG
;
A
#
# COMPACT_ATOMS: atom_id res chain seq x y z
N MET A 1 13.65 12.55 -0.96
CA MET A 1 13.59 11.54 -2.02
C MET A 1 12.91 10.29 -1.52
N ARG A 2 12.22 9.66 -2.38
CA ARG A 2 11.52 8.45 -2.01
C ARG A 2 12.46 7.28 -2.05
N LEU A 3 12.39 6.46 -1.03
CA LEU A 3 13.20 5.25 -0.99
C LEU A 3 12.73 4.28 -2.06
N GLY A 4 13.66 3.59 -2.65
CA GLY A 4 13.38 2.62 -3.67
C GLY A 4 13.02 3.20 -5.00
N TYR A 5 13.08 4.52 -5.13
CA TYR A 5 12.71 5.19 -6.35
C TYR A 5 13.90 5.61 -7.19
N ASP A 6 15.09 5.30 -6.78
CA ASP A 6 16.28 5.53 -7.57
C ASP A 6 16.32 4.49 -8.67
N ARG A 7 16.40 4.93 -9.91
CA ARG A 7 16.41 4.02 -11.06
C ARG A 7 17.57 3.06 -11.04
N ASN A 8 18.68 3.50 -10.54
CA ASN A 8 19.88 2.67 -10.52
C ASN A 8 19.74 1.50 -9.58
N ASP A 9 18.89 1.66 -8.57
CA ASP A 9 18.68 0.63 -7.58
C ASP A 9 17.48 -0.23 -7.86
N PHE A 10 16.75 0.06 -8.91
CA PHE A 10 15.42 -0.50 -9.08
C PHE A 10 15.39 -2.01 -9.20
N ASP A 11 16.38 -2.62 -9.81
CA ASP A 11 16.43 -4.07 -9.99
C ASP A 11 16.52 -4.79 -8.67
N GLY A 12 17.33 -4.29 -7.76
CA GLY A 12 17.44 -4.81 -6.42
C GLY A 12 16.93 -3.84 -5.39
N GLY A 13 16.65 -2.62 -5.80
CA GLY A 13 16.33 -1.51 -4.91
C GLY A 13 15.05 -1.68 -4.15
N LEU A 14 14.09 -2.41 -4.70
CA LEU A 14 12.86 -2.68 -3.98
C LEU A 14 13.13 -3.41 -2.68
N LEU A 15 13.97 -4.45 -2.74
CA LEU A 15 14.31 -5.21 -1.55
C LEU A 15 15.14 -4.38 -0.58
N VAL A 16 16.06 -3.59 -1.11
CA VAL A 16 16.87 -2.69 -0.27
C VAL A 16 15.97 -1.67 0.41
N GLY A 17 15.02 -1.11 -0.34
CA GLY A 17 14.08 -0.15 0.20
C GLY A 17 13.14 -0.73 1.23
N LEU A 18 13.04 -2.04 1.34
CA LEU A 18 12.20 -2.71 2.32
C LEU A 18 12.87 -2.88 3.68
N ASN A 19 13.97 -2.19 3.92
CA ASN A 19 14.66 -2.24 5.21
C ASN A 19 15.16 -3.65 5.54
N THR A 20 15.93 -4.22 4.63
CA THR A 20 16.46 -5.57 4.78
C THR A 20 17.44 -5.71 5.93
N THR A 21 17.94 -4.59 6.46
CA THR A 21 18.77 -4.64 7.66
C THR A 21 17.97 -5.06 8.89
N LYS A 22 16.68 -4.76 8.90
CA LYS A 22 15.81 -5.11 10.00
C LYS A 22 15.06 -6.42 9.75
N TYR A 23 14.61 -6.63 8.52
CA TYR A 23 13.84 -7.81 8.16
C TYR A 23 14.56 -8.59 7.08
N LYS A 24 15.09 -9.74 7.44
CA LYS A 24 15.90 -10.53 6.51
C LYS A 24 15.10 -11.26 5.44
N THR A 25 13.80 -11.45 5.67
CA THR A 25 12.93 -12.14 4.73
C THR A 25 11.59 -11.45 4.65
N LEU A 26 10.87 -11.72 3.56
CA LEU A 26 9.50 -11.22 3.42
C LEU A 26 8.57 -11.83 4.47
N ASP A 27 8.85 -13.05 4.91
CA ASP A 27 8.09 -13.70 5.96
C ASP A 27 8.25 -12.97 7.30
N ALA A 28 9.48 -12.59 7.64
CA ALA A 28 9.74 -11.83 8.86
C ALA A 28 9.05 -10.46 8.80
N LEU A 29 9.07 -9.82 7.64
CA LEU A 29 8.39 -8.54 7.45
C LEU A 29 6.87 -8.70 7.61
N THR A 30 6.30 -9.76 7.03
CA THR A 30 4.88 -10.05 7.17
C THR A 30 4.49 -10.22 8.63
N LYS A 31 5.27 -10.99 9.37
CA LYS A 31 5.00 -11.21 10.81
C LYS A 31 5.05 -9.92 11.60
N ALA A 32 6.03 -9.07 11.29
CA ALA A 32 6.17 -7.78 11.97
C ALA A 32 4.97 -6.87 11.68
N LYS A 33 4.51 -6.83 10.44
CA LYS A 33 3.35 -6.03 10.06
C LYS A 33 2.08 -6.52 10.75
N ILE A 34 1.88 -7.83 10.80
CA ILE A 34 0.73 -8.41 11.48
C ILE A 34 0.76 -8.07 12.97
N ALA A 35 1.90 -8.20 13.61
CA ALA A 35 2.03 -7.89 15.03
C ALA A 35 1.72 -6.43 15.32
N THR A 36 2.21 -5.52 14.46
CA THR A 36 1.93 -4.09 14.60
C THR A 36 0.43 -3.81 14.43
N ASP A 37 -0.19 -4.44 13.46
CA ASP A 37 -1.59 -4.25 13.17
C ASP A 37 -2.47 -4.79 14.31
N GLU A 38 -2.10 -5.92 14.88
CA GLU A 38 -2.81 -6.49 16.03
C GLU A 38 -2.76 -5.56 17.25
N LYS A 39 -1.62 -4.95 17.50
CA LYS A 39 -1.47 -3.97 18.59
C LYS A 39 -2.36 -2.77 18.36
N TYR A 40 -2.38 -2.28 17.13
CA TYR A 40 -3.20 -1.12 16.80
C TYR A 40 -4.68 -1.44 16.94
N PHE A 41 -5.10 -2.61 16.49
CA PHE A 41 -6.49 -3.05 16.61
C PHE A 41 -6.90 -3.18 18.07
N ALA A 42 -6.04 -3.77 18.91
CA ALA A 42 -6.32 -3.92 20.33
C ALA A 42 -6.52 -2.56 21.02
N LYS A 43 -5.81 -1.54 20.53
CA LYS A 43 -5.86 -0.20 21.12
C LYS A 43 -7.03 0.63 20.60
N THR A 44 -7.37 0.51 19.32
CA THR A 44 -8.31 1.40 18.65
C THR A 44 -9.59 0.74 18.17
N GLY A 45 -9.61 -0.58 18.03
CA GLY A 45 -10.72 -1.29 17.41
C GLY A 45 -10.73 -1.20 15.88
N ARG A 46 -9.68 -0.62 15.30
CA ARG A 46 -9.56 -0.45 13.85
C ARG A 46 -8.22 -0.99 13.40
N ASN A 47 -8.11 -1.36 12.14
CA ASN A 47 -6.85 -1.82 11.56
C ASN A 47 -6.01 -0.63 11.13
N TRP A 48 -4.69 -0.75 11.22
CA TRP A 48 -3.80 0.26 10.66
C TRP A 48 -3.56 -0.01 9.19
N SER A 49 -3.17 -1.23 8.83
CA SER A 49 -2.80 -1.60 7.47
C SER A 49 -3.90 -2.38 6.76
N PHE A 50 -4.02 -2.20 5.46
CA PHE A 50 -4.91 -3.01 4.63
C PHE A 50 -4.18 -4.29 4.20
N ASN A 51 -2.93 -4.15 3.78
CA ASN A 51 -2.09 -5.28 3.35
C ASN A 51 -1.06 -5.59 4.42
N THR A 52 -0.96 -6.85 4.81
CA THR A 52 0.02 -7.28 5.82
C THR A 52 1.07 -8.24 5.26
N ASP A 53 0.90 -8.71 4.02
CA ASP A 53 1.89 -9.54 3.34
C ASP A 53 3.16 -8.71 3.08
N GLY A 54 4.33 -9.29 3.36
CA GLY A 54 5.60 -8.63 3.09
C GLY A 54 5.78 -8.22 1.63
N LYS A 55 5.24 -9.00 0.70
CA LYS A 55 5.29 -8.65 -0.72
C LYS A 55 4.54 -7.36 -1.03
N SER A 56 3.50 -7.06 -0.28
CA SER A 56 2.72 -5.85 -0.50
C SER A 56 3.54 -4.59 -0.27
N THR A 57 4.57 -4.67 0.56
CA THR A 57 5.42 -3.50 0.84
C THR A 57 6.14 -3.02 -0.42
N ALA A 58 6.64 -3.95 -1.24
CA ALA A 58 7.30 -3.59 -2.49
C ALA A 58 6.32 -2.91 -3.45
N TYR A 59 5.13 -3.48 -3.60
CA TYR A 59 4.11 -2.89 -4.47
C TYR A 59 3.60 -1.56 -3.91
N HIS A 60 3.51 -1.44 -2.59
CA HIS A 60 3.14 -0.20 -1.93
C HIS A 60 4.10 0.93 -2.32
N GLU A 61 5.41 0.67 -2.28
CA GLU A 61 6.41 1.65 -2.67
C GLU A 61 6.32 2.01 -4.15
N LEU A 62 6.06 1.01 -5.00
CA LEU A 62 5.83 1.27 -6.43
C LEU A 62 4.60 2.14 -6.64
N GLY A 63 3.57 1.96 -5.83
CA GLY A 63 2.37 2.78 -5.89
C GLY A 63 2.67 4.24 -5.61
N HIS A 64 3.51 4.51 -4.62
CA HIS A 64 3.95 5.88 -4.35
C HIS A 64 4.71 6.48 -5.53
N CYS A 65 5.59 5.69 -6.13
CA CYS A 65 6.35 6.13 -7.31
C CYS A 65 5.42 6.47 -8.47
N PHE A 66 4.44 5.62 -8.71
CA PHE A 66 3.48 5.84 -9.79
C PHE A 66 2.68 7.11 -9.56
N ALA A 67 2.21 7.32 -8.32
CA ALA A 67 1.44 8.50 -7.97
C ALA A 67 2.27 9.79 -8.11
N ASP A 68 3.56 9.72 -7.79
CA ASP A 68 4.44 10.88 -7.96
C ASP A 68 4.55 11.29 -9.43
N VAL A 69 4.55 10.33 -10.33
CA VAL A 69 4.73 10.58 -11.75
C VAL A 69 3.41 10.92 -12.44
N ARG A 70 2.36 10.18 -12.12
CA ARG A 70 1.08 10.28 -12.84
C ARG A 70 0.00 11.02 -12.09
N GLY A 71 0.17 11.23 -10.78
CA GLY A 71 -0.87 11.81 -9.94
C GLY A 71 -1.89 10.79 -9.49
N LEU A 72 -2.76 11.21 -8.60
CA LEU A 72 -3.82 10.36 -8.06
C LEU A 72 -5.04 10.33 -8.99
N PRO A 73 -5.87 9.29 -8.94
CA PRO A 73 -7.09 9.25 -9.72
C PRO A 73 -8.04 10.40 -9.37
N LYS A 74 -8.90 10.73 -10.30
CA LYS A 74 -9.92 11.74 -10.07
C LYS A 74 -10.81 11.31 -8.89
N ASP A 75 -11.17 12.26 -8.05
CA ASP A 75 -12.02 12.05 -6.87
C ASP A 75 -11.41 11.05 -5.87
N TRP A 76 -10.11 10.86 -5.93
CA TRP A 76 -9.45 9.86 -5.09
C TRP A 76 -9.65 10.10 -3.59
N GLU A 77 -9.65 11.35 -3.15
CA GLU A 77 -9.83 11.64 -1.73
C GLU A 77 -11.18 11.14 -1.21
N SER A 78 -12.24 11.32 -2.01
CA SER A 78 -13.56 10.81 -1.64
C SER A 78 -13.61 9.30 -1.66
N LEU A 79 -12.99 8.68 -2.66
CA LEU A 79 -12.96 7.24 -2.80
C LEU A 79 -12.18 6.59 -1.66
N SER A 80 -11.02 7.16 -1.32
CA SER A 80 -10.20 6.61 -0.26
C SER A 80 -10.85 6.76 1.11
N ALA A 81 -11.54 7.87 1.35
CA ALA A 81 -12.26 8.07 2.60
C ALA A 81 -13.38 7.04 2.76
N LYS A 82 -14.11 6.78 1.69
CA LYS A 82 -15.16 5.75 1.70
C LYS A 82 -14.57 4.37 1.99
N TRP A 83 -13.48 4.06 1.31
CA TRP A 83 -12.80 2.77 1.48
C TRP A 83 -12.28 2.60 2.91
N ALA A 84 -11.71 3.66 3.48
CA ALA A 84 -11.21 3.64 4.85
C ALA A 84 -12.32 3.31 5.85
N GLU A 85 -13.50 3.89 5.67
CA GLU A 85 -14.62 3.63 6.55
C GLU A 85 -15.19 2.25 6.37
N GLU A 86 -15.32 1.79 5.14
CA GLU A 86 -15.84 0.45 4.86
C GLU A 86 -14.90 -0.63 5.35
N SER A 87 -13.60 -0.40 5.26
CA SER A 87 -12.57 -1.37 5.66
C SER A 87 -12.19 -1.24 7.12
N LYS A 88 -12.55 -0.14 7.77
CA LYS A 88 -12.11 0.18 9.13
C LYS A 88 -10.58 0.16 9.22
N CYS A 89 -9.93 0.79 8.26
CA CYS A 89 -8.49 0.77 8.09
C CYS A 89 -7.96 2.19 8.04
N ASP A 90 -7.21 2.59 9.04
CA ASP A 90 -6.85 3.99 9.24
C ASP A 90 -5.76 4.51 8.30
N VAL A 91 -4.88 3.64 7.80
CA VAL A 91 -3.89 4.09 6.84
C VAL A 91 -4.55 4.64 5.57
N LEU A 92 -5.75 4.16 5.25
CA LEU A 92 -6.48 4.58 4.07
C LEU A 92 -7.09 5.98 4.20
N LEU A 93 -7.03 6.58 5.38
CA LEU A 93 -7.46 7.96 5.57
C LEU A 93 -6.47 8.95 4.95
N LYS A 94 -5.28 8.51 4.66
CA LYS A 94 -4.27 9.31 3.97
C LYS A 94 -4.34 8.98 2.48
N PRO A 95 -4.74 9.92 1.61
CA PRO A 95 -4.98 9.60 0.20
C PRO A 95 -3.79 8.96 -0.53
N ASP A 96 -2.59 9.43 -0.29
CA ASP A 96 -1.41 8.87 -0.94
C ASP A 96 -1.07 7.48 -0.42
N GLU A 97 -1.25 7.24 0.88
CA GLU A 97 -1.07 5.90 1.44
C GLU A 97 -2.15 4.95 0.96
N ALA A 98 -3.39 5.46 0.86
CA ALA A 98 -4.50 4.66 0.33
C ALA A 98 -4.21 4.22 -1.11
N PHE A 99 -3.66 5.11 -1.92
CA PHE A 99 -3.31 4.76 -3.30
C PHE A 99 -2.25 3.67 -3.33
N ALA A 100 -1.22 3.79 -2.49
CA ALA A 100 -0.16 2.79 -2.43
C ALA A 100 -0.69 1.43 -1.98
N GLU A 101 -1.59 1.41 -0.99
CA GLU A 101 -2.22 0.17 -0.54
C GLU A 101 -3.12 -0.42 -1.63
N ALA A 102 -3.86 0.42 -2.34
CA ALA A 102 -4.71 -0.03 -3.44
C ALA A 102 -3.89 -0.60 -4.58
N TRP A 103 -2.77 0.06 -4.90
CA TRP A 103 -1.85 -0.41 -5.94
C TRP A 103 -1.35 -1.81 -5.61
N ALA A 104 -0.91 -2.01 -4.36
CA ALA A 104 -0.43 -3.30 -3.91
C ALA A 104 -1.53 -4.36 -3.99
N ALA A 105 -2.71 -4.06 -3.48
CA ALA A 105 -3.83 -5.00 -3.49
C ALA A 105 -4.23 -5.35 -4.92
N PHE A 106 -4.26 -4.37 -5.80
CA PHE A 106 -4.63 -4.57 -7.20
C PHE A 106 -3.66 -5.54 -7.89
N HIS A 107 -2.36 -5.30 -7.74
CA HIS A 107 -1.35 -6.13 -8.39
C HIS A 107 -1.20 -7.52 -7.78
N LEU A 108 -1.56 -7.67 -6.51
CA LEU A 108 -1.53 -8.97 -5.85
C LEU A 108 -2.84 -9.75 -6.01
N GLY A 109 -3.83 -9.16 -6.67
CA GLY A 109 -5.10 -9.82 -6.88
C GLY A 109 -5.92 -10.00 -5.62
N ASP A 110 -5.86 -9.06 -4.71
CA ASP A 110 -6.57 -9.12 -3.44
C ASP A 110 -8.07 -8.97 -3.65
N GLU A 111 -8.82 -10.00 -3.30
CA GLU A 111 -10.27 -10.04 -3.48
C GLU A 111 -11.03 -9.04 -2.61
N ARG A 112 -10.38 -8.55 -1.54
CA ARG A 112 -11.01 -7.57 -0.65
C ARG A 112 -11.04 -6.18 -1.24
N LEU A 113 -10.30 -5.95 -2.34
CA LEU A 113 -10.25 -4.63 -2.98
C LEU A 113 -11.60 -4.33 -3.65
N PRO A 114 -12.30 -3.26 -3.26
CA PRO A 114 -13.60 -2.95 -3.86
C PRO A 114 -13.48 -2.60 -5.34
N LYS A 115 -14.53 -2.89 -6.08
CA LYS A 115 -14.55 -2.62 -7.51
C LYS A 115 -14.32 -1.13 -7.81
N TYR A 116 -14.90 -0.23 -7.02
CA TYR A 116 -14.73 1.20 -7.28
C TYR A 116 -13.28 1.66 -7.10
N ILE A 117 -12.53 1.00 -6.21
CA ILE A 117 -11.10 1.28 -6.05
C ILE A 117 -10.31 0.67 -7.20
N SER A 118 -10.62 -0.58 -7.55
CA SER A 118 -9.99 -1.25 -8.69
C SER A 118 -10.20 -0.45 -9.98
N ASP A 119 -11.41 0.04 -10.22
CA ASP A 119 -11.71 0.85 -11.39
C ASP A 119 -10.90 2.14 -11.42
N ALA A 120 -10.69 2.77 -10.25
CA ALA A 120 -9.88 3.96 -10.15
C ALA A 120 -8.42 3.68 -10.53
N ILE A 121 -7.88 2.54 -10.06
CA ILE A 121 -6.52 2.13 -10.41
C ILE A 121 -6.41 1.92 -11.93
N ILE A 122 -7.37 1.22 -12.50
CA ILE A 122 -7.39 0.95 -13.94
C ILE A 122 -7.43 2.25 -14.74
N SER A 123 -8.17 3.24 -14.25
CA SER A 123 -8.30 4.52 -14.95
C SER A 123 -6.98 5.25 -15.10
N VAL A 124 -6.09 5.14 -14.13
CA VAL A 124 -4.78 5.80 -14.23
C VAL A 124 -3.75 4.96 -14.96
N ILE A 125 -3.89 3.64 -14.95
CA ILE A 125 -3.02 2.75 -15.71
C ILE A 125 -3.34 2.85 -17.19
N GLY A 126 -4.62 2.80 -17.52
CA GLY A 126 -5.07 2.82 -18.91
C GLY A 126 -5.07 4.20 -19.54
N GLY A 127 -5.03 5.21 -18.69
CA GLY A 127 -4.98 6.59 -19.17
C GLY A 127 -3.57 7.05 -19.37
#